data_53468cfbde44f55b3322fc8b60c98e64
#
_entry.id   53468cfbde44f55b3322fc8b60c98e64
#
_cell.length_a   1.000
_cell.length_b   1.000
_cell.length_c   1.000
_cell.angle_alpha   90.00
_cell.angle_beta   90.00
_cell.angle_gamma   90.00
#
_symmetry.space_group_name_H-M   'P 1'
#
loop_
_entity.id
_entity.type
_entity.pdbx_description
1 polymer ?
#
loop_
_entity_poly.entity_id
_entity_poly.type
_entity_poly.pdbx_seq_one_letter_code
_entity_poly.pdbx_strand_id
1 'polypeptide(L)'
;MSALAMILAKSGYSISGSDNKKSSLLKELAENNINILEDQEPSNIDKIIKIMNNKQKILVVISSAIREDNLELNRAKKYKLSIKHRSEILASLIDKHKSIVVSGSHGKTTTSTFLTTILSIANKNP
;
A
#
# COMPACT_ATOMS: atom_id res chain seq x y z
N MET A 1 -5.78 -1.01 -1.23
CA MET A 1 -4.36 -0.55 -1.18
C MET A 1 -4.14 0.60 -0.19
N SER A 2 -5.11 1.51 -0.03
CA SER A 2 -5.00 2.71 0.83
C SER A 2 -4.58 2.43 2.28
N ALA A 3 -5.23 1.49 2.96
CA ALA A 3 -4.86 1.14 4.34
C ALA A 3 -3.39 0.69 4.48
N LEU A 4 -2.90 -0.14 3.55
CA LEU A 4 -1.50 -0.58 3.55
C LEU A 4 -0.55 0.60 3.33
N ALA A 5 -0.89 1.51 2.41
CA ALA A 5 -0.12 2.72 2.14
C ALA A 5 -0.03 3.62 3.40
N MET A 6 -1.13 3.80 4.11
CA MET A 6 -1.18 4.59 5.35
C MET A 6 -0.33 3.97 6.48
N ILE A 7 -0.39 2.64 6.66
CA ILE A 7 0.44 1.95 7.66
C ILE A 7 1.93 2.14 7.34
N LEU A 8 2.31 1.96 6.09
CA LEU A 8 3.71 2.13 5.68
C LEU A 8 4.17 3.59 5.78
N ALA A 9 3.33 4.57 5.42
CA ALA A 9 3.65 5.99 5.60
C ALA A 9 3.87 6.33 7.09
N LYS A 10 3.00 5.86 7.98
CA LYS A 10 3.17 6.00 9.44
C LYS A 10 4.43 5.31 9.97
N SER A 11 4.90 4.28 9.28
CA SER A 11 6.16 3.59 9.60
C SER A 11 7.41 4.29 9.03
N GLY A 12 7.26 5.48 8.45
CA GLY A 12 8.36 6.32 7.96
C GLY A 12 8.78 6.04 6.51
N TYR A 13 8.02 5.26 5.77
CA TYR A 13 8.30 5.06 4.34
C TYR A 13 7.71 6.20 3.50
N SER A 14 8.45 6.65 2.50
CA SER A 14 7.93 7.56 1.47
C SER A 14 7.06 6.77 0.50
N ILE A 15 5.78 7.12 0.43
CA ILE A 15 4.79 6.38 -0.36
C ILE A 15 4.29 7.24 -1.52
N SER A 16 4.24 6.63 -2.68
CA SER A 16 3.55 7.18 -3.86
C SER A 16 2.59 6.13 -4.41
N GLY A 17 1.49 6.57 -4.95
CA GLY A 17 0.51 5.67 -5.57
C GLY A 17 -0.21 6.31 -6.74
N SER A 18 -0.64 5.49 -7.69
CA SER A 18 -1.47 5.88 -8.82
C SER A 18 -2.77 5.09 -8.81
N ASP A 19 -3.86 5.71 -9.18
CA ASP A 19 -5.16 5.06 -9.35
C ASP A 19 -5.95 5.76 -10.46
N ASN A 20 -6.54 4.98 -11.35
CA ASN A 20 -7.40 5.49 -12.43
C ASN A 20 -8.77 5.98 -11.92
N LYS A 21 -9.11 5.68 -10.66
CA LYS A 21 -10.39 6.07 -10.06
C LYS A 21 -10.19 7.22 -9.10
N LYS A 22 -10.79 8.37 -9.41
CA LYS A 22 -10.91 9.48 -8.47
C LYS A 22 -11.86 9.08 -7.33
N SER A 23 -11.35 8.89 -6.14
CA SER A 23 -12.15 8.55 -4.95
C SER A 23 -11.89 9.58 -3.84
N SER A 24 -12.84 9.74 -2.93
CA SER A 24 -12.69 10.58 -1.74
C SER A 24 -11.50 10.18 -0.86
N LEU A 25 -11.10 8.92 -0.92
CA LEU A 25 -9.93 8.39 -0.22
C LEU A 25 -8.61 9.03 -0.67
N LEU A 26 -8.55 9.59 -1.88
CA LEU A 26 -7.33 10.25 -2.37
C LEU A 26 -6.99 11.49 -1.53
N LYS A 27 -8.00 12.22 -1.03
CA LYS A 27 -7.80 13.37 -0.14
C LYS A 27 -7.19 12.94 1.19
N GLU A 28 -7.74 11.89 1.80
CA GLU A 28 -7.24 11.32 3.05
C GLU A 28 -5.79 10.81 2.91
N LEU A 29 -5.46 10.20 1.78
CA LEU A 29 -4.10 9.75 1.50
C LEU A 29 -3.13 10.93 1.36
N ALA A 30 -3.52 12.00 0.68
CA ALA A 30 -2.71 13.20 0.54
C ALA A 30 -2.45 13.89 1.89
N GLU A 31 -3.45 13.94 2.78
CA GLU A 31 -3.32 14.46 4.14
C GLU A 31 -2.32 13.65 4.99
N ASN A 32 -2.11 12.37 4.67
CA ASN A 32 -1.14 11.49 5.30
C ASN A 32 0.24 11.47 4.59
N ASN A 33 0.57 12.52 3.84
CA ASN A 33 1.85 12.66 3.11
C ASN A 33 2.10 11.57 2.08
N ILE A 34 1.05 10.95 1.54
CA ILE A 34 1.15 10.00 0.44
C ILE A 34 1.04 10.76 -0.88
N ASN A 35 2.06 10.66 -1.71
CA ASN A 35 2.08 11.33 -3.00
C ASN A 35 1.17 10.58 -3.98
N ILE A 36 0.06 11.23 -4.39
CA ILE A 36 -0.87 10.67 -5.35
C ILE A 36 -0.51 11.15 -6.75
N LEU A 37 -0.26 10.20 -7.61
CA LEU A 37 0.01 10.43 -9.03
C LEU A 37 -1.29 10.26 -9.81
N GLU A 38 -1.59 11.20 -10.67
CA GLU A 38 -2.74 11.11 -11.56
C GLU A 38 -2.42 10.08 -12.65
N ASP A 39 -3.40 9.23 -12.95
CA ASP A 39 -3.34 8.17 -13.94
C ASP A 39 -2.18 7.16 -13.77
N GLN A 40 -2.31 6.01 -14.43
CA GLN A 40 -1.30 4.95 -14.40
C GLN A 40 -0.38 5.06 -15.61
N GLU A 41 0.56 6.00 -15.57
CA GLU A 41 1.49 6.29 -16.66
C GLU A 41 2.92 5.83 -16.38
N PRO A 42 3.66 5.39 -17.42
CA PRO A 42 5.07 5.02 -17.29
C PRO A 42 5.95 6.15 -16.72
N SER A 43 5.59 7.39 -17.01
CA SER A 43 6.28 8.60 -16.56
C SER A 43 6.32 8.72 -15.03
N ASN A 44 5.36 8.12 -14.33
CA ASN A 44 5.33 8.10 -12.86
C ASN A 44 6.53 7.36 -12.28
N ILE A 45 6.87 6.22 -12.85
CA ILE A 45 8.07 5.45 -12.45
C ILE A 45 9.34 6.24 -12.72
N ASP A 46 9.41 6.93 -13.88
CA ASP A 46 10.57 7.75 -14.23
C ASP A 46 10.77 8.92 -13.23
N LYS A 47 9.68 9.58 -12.83
CA LYS A 47 9.69 10.66 -11.82
C LYS A 47 10.21 10.15 -10.47
N ILE A 48 9.69 9.00 -10.00
CA ILE A 48 10.11 8.41 -8.73
C ILE A 48 11.60 8.05 -8.76
N ILE A 49 12.09 7.45 -9.84
CA ILE A 49 13.50 7.09 -9.97
C ILE A 49 14.40 8.33 -9.92
N LYS A 50 14.00 9.43 -10.57
CA LYS A 50 14.74 10.69 -10.55
C LYS A 50 14.81 11.29 -9.14
N ILE A 51 13.71 11.26 -8.39
CA ILE A 51 13.65 11.81 -7.03
C ILE A 51 14.51 10.97 -6.07
N MET A 52 14.39 9.65 -6.15
CA MET A 52 15.05 8.74 -5.20
C MET A 52 16.54 8.55 -5.47
N ASN A 53 16.99 8.79 -6.70
CA ASN A 53 18.37 8.62 -7.18
C ASN A 53 19.04 7.27 -6.81
N ASN A 54 18.25 6.32 -6.30
CA ASN A 54 18.70 4.96 -5.95
C ASN A 54 17.57 3.95 -6.18
N LYS A 55 17.70 3.18 -7.26
CA LYS A 55 16.71 2.17 -7.67
C LYS A 55 16.56 1.03 -6.66
N GLN A 56 17.59 0.68 -5.91
CA GLN A 56 17.56 -0.41 -4.94
C GLN A 56 16.68 -0.10 -3.74
N LYS A 57 16.39 1.17 -3.46
CA LYS A 57 15.50 1.62 -2.40
C LYS A 57 14.05 1.74 -2.83
N ILE A 58 13.73 1.45 -4.09
CA ILE A 58 12.39 1.54 -4.64
C ILE A 58 11.76 0.15 -4.65
N LEU A 59 10.62 0.04 -3.99
CA LEU A 59 9.78 -1.15 -4.00
C LEU A 59 8.43 -0.82 -4.65
N VAL A 60 8.10 -1.54 -5.70
CA VAL A 60 6.79 -1.44 -6.37
C VAL A 60 5.86 -2.48 -5.78
N VAL A 61 4.71 -2.04 -5.28
CA VAL A 61 3.71 -2.92 -4.69
C VAL A 61 2.47 -2.97 -5.58
N ILE A 62 2.11 -4.17 -6.01
CA ILE A 62 0.96 -4.40 -6.88
C ILE A 62 -0.14 -5.18 -6.16
N SER A 63 -1.38 -5.04 -6.66
CA SER A 63 -2.52 -5.86 -6.26
C SER A 63 -2.90 -6.82 -7.39
N SER A 64 -3.74 -7.81 -7.07
CA SER A 64 -4.28 -8.76 -8.06
C SER A 64 -5.11 -8.09 -9.17
N ALA A 65 -5.53 -6.83 -8.99
CA ALA A 65 -6.26 -6.07 -9.99
C ALA A 65 -5.36 -5.49 -11.09
N ILE A 66 -4.03 -5.44 -10.86
CA ILE A 66 -3.08 -4.93 -11.85
C ILE A 66 -2.81 -6.03 -12.88
N ARG A 67 -3.14 -5.73 -14.12
CA ARG A 67 -2.94 -6.64 -15.26
C ARG A 67 -1.47 -6.65 -15.69
N GLU A 68 -1.04 -7.71 -16.35
CA GLU A 68 0.34 -7.83 -16.85
C GLU A 68 0.70 -6.79 -17.91
N ASP A 69 -0.28 -6.29 -18.65
CA ASP A 69 -0.14 -5.25 -19.67
C ASP A 69 -0.09 -3.82 -19.10
N ASN A 70 -0.18 -3.64 -17.77
CA ASN A 70 -0.12 -2.33 -17.13
C ASN A 70 1.20 -1.61 -17.45
N LEU A 71 1.10 -0.37 -17.90
CA LEU A 71 2.22 0.41 -18.40
C LEU A 71 3.25 0.77 -17.32
N GLU A 72 2.79 1.10 -16.11
CA GLU A 72 3.68 1.36 -14.97
C GLU A 72 4.42 0.08 -14.54
N LEU A 73 3.70 -1.06 -14.47
CA LEU A 73 4.30 -2.34 -14.14
C LEU A 73 5.39 -2.72 -15.15
N ASN A 74 5.11 -2.56 -16.45
CA ASN A 74 6.06 -2.83 -17.50
C ASN A 74 7.29 -1.90 -17.42
N ARG A 75 7.07 -0.63 -17.06
CA ARG A 75 8.16 0.33 -16.85
C ARG A 75 9.02 -0.05 -15.65
N ALA A 76 8.41 -0.46 -14.56
CA ALA A 76 9.11 -0.95 -13.36
C ALA A 76 9.96 -2.20 -13.66
N LYS A 77 9.41 -3.17 -14.41
CA LYS A 77 10.14 -4.36 -14.90
C LYS A 77 11.34 -3.98 -15.75
N LYS A 78 11.17 -3.03 -16.69
CA LYS A 78 12.27 -2.54 -17.56
C LYS A 78 13.42 -1.94 -16.75
N TYR A 79 13.13 -1.25 -15.65
CA TYR A 79 14.15 -0.72 -14.75
C TYR A 79 14.69 -1.73 -13.74
N LYS A 80 14.19 -2.98 -13.77
CA LYS A 80 14.55 -4.04 -12.81
C LYS A 80 14.31 -3.65 -11.35
N LEU A 81 13.23 -2.90 -11.11
CA LEU A 81 12.83 -2.55 -9.74
C LEU A 81 12.33 -3.78 -9.00
N SER A 82 12.45 -3.78 -7.67
CA SER A 82 11.85 -4.81 -6.83
C SER A 82 10.33 -4.69 -6.90
N ILE A 83 9.64 -5.75 -7.28
CA ILE A 83 8.17 -5.81 -7.38
C ILE A 83 7.67 -6.88 -6.43
N LYS A 84 6.70 -6.51 -5.59
CA LYS A 84 6.06 -7.44 -4.65
C LYS A 84 4.55 -7.32 -4.72
N HIS A 85 3.88 -8.41 -4.46
CA HIS A 85 2.43 -8.41 -4.29
C HIS A 85 2.06 -7.85 -2.90
N ARG A 86 0.91 -7.17 -2.81
CA ARG A 86 0.43 -6.58 -1.54
C ARG A 86 0.35 -7.58 -0.39
N SER A 87 0.05 -8.86 -0.69
CA SER A 87 -0.01 -9.92 0.31
C SER A 87 1.34 -10.21 0.95
N GLU A 88 2.44 -10.10 0.20
CA GLU A 88 3.80 -10.28 0.73
C GLU A 88 4.16 -9.17 1.72
N ILE A 89 3.76 -7.93 1.39
CA ILE A 89 4.00 -6.79 2.29
C ILE A 89 3.15 -6.94 3.56
N LEU A 90 1.89 -7.34 3.41
CA LEU A 90 1.01 -7.59 4.54
C LEU A 90 1.56 -8.71 5.44
N ALA A 91 2.03 -9.82 4.86
CA ALA A 91 2.67 -10.89 5.61
C ALA A 91 3.89 -10.38 6.40
N SER A 92 4.74 -9.58 5.77
CA SER A 92 5.91 -8.99 6.45
C SER A 92 5.52 -8.05 7.61
N LEU A 93 4.37 -7.38 7.53
CA LEU A 93 3.86 -6.56 8.64
C LEU A 93 3.32 -7.43 9.77
N ILE A 94 2.58 -8.49 9.43
CA ILE A 94 2.05 -9.46 10.39
C ILE A 94 3.17 -10.11 11.19
N ASP A 95 4.24 -10.52 10.52
CA ASP A 95 5.40 -11.18 11.15
C ASP A 95 6.16 -10.26 12.11
N LYS A 96 6.11 -8.95 11.89
CA LYS A 96 6.80 -7.96 12.74
C LYS A 96 6.02 -7.51 13.95
N HIS A 97 4.73 -7.81 14.02
CA HIS A 97 3.82 -7.34 15.06
C HIS A 97 3.07 -8.51 15.71
N LYS A 98 2.60 -8.30 16.95
CA LYS A 98 1.59 -9.19 17.53
C LYS A 98 0.28 -8.97 16.77
N SER A 99 -0.13 -9.93 15.98
CA SER A 99 -1.22 -9.76 15.03
C SER A 99 -2.36 -10.73 15.29
N ILE A 100 -3.58 -10.26 15.09
CA ILE A 100 -4.79 -11.09 15.06
C ILE A 100 -5.33 -11.04 13.63
N VAL A 101 -5.44 -12.19 13.00
CA VAL A 101 -5.92 -12.29 11.61
C VAL A 101 -7.35 -12.83 11.61
N VAL A 102 -8.25 -12.07 10.99
CA VAL A 102 -9.65 -12.46 10.82
C VAL A 102 -9.89 -12.87 9.36
N SER A 103 -10.26 -14.13 9.16
CA SER A 103 -10.61 -14.66 7.85
C SER A 103 -12.01 -15.27 7.84
N GLY A 104 -12.58 -15.44 6.65
CA GLY A 104 -13.91 -16.04 6.48
C GLY A 104 -14.62 -15.52 5.23
N SER A 105 -15.65 -16.20 4.78
CA SER A 105 -16.48 -15.75 3.66
C SER A 105 -17.32 -14.54 4.03
N HIS A 106 -17.89 -14.48 5.23
CA HIS A 106 -18.71 -13.38 5.76
C HIS A 106 -18.26 -12.94 7.14
N GLY A 107 -18.71 -11.76 7.59
CA GLY A 107 -18.51 -11.25 8.95
C GLY A 107 -17.12 -10.72 9.29
N LYS A 108 -16.16 -10.72 8.36
CA LYS A 108 -14.78 -10.25 8.62
C LYS A 108 -14.74 -8.84 9.19
N THR A 109 -15.41 -7.90 8.54
CA THR A 109 -15.44 -6.49 8.98
C THR A 109 -16.05 -6.35 10.37
N THR A 110 -17.19 -6.99 10.61
CA THR A 110 -17.86 -6.96 11.92
C THR A 110 -16.96 -7.50 13.03
N THR A 111 -16.36 -8.67 12.82
CA THR A 111 -15.45 -9.28 13.80
C THR A 111 -14.22 -8.41 14.05
N SER A 112 -13.62 -7.85 13.00
CA SER A 112 -12.47 -6.95 13.14
C SER A 112 -12.84 -5.68 13.91
N THR A 113 -14.02 -5.11 13.65
CA THR A 113 -14.51 -3.93 14.39
C THR A 113 -14.69 -4.23 15.87
N PHE A 114 -15.31 -5.36 16.22
CA PHE A 114 -15.44 -5.77 17.62
C PHE A 114 -14.08 -5.95 18.30
N LEU A 115 -13.16 -6.65 17.66
CA LEU A 115 -11.81 -6.83 18.19
C LEU A 115 -11.09 -5.50 18.41
N THR A 116 -11.14 -4.60 17.42
CA THR A 116 -10.54 -3.27 17.54
C THR A 116 -11.15 -2.50 18.71
N THR A 117 -12.48 -2.52 18.86
CA THR A 117 -13.18 -1.85 19.97
C THR A 117 -12.75 -2.42 21.32
N ILE A 118 -12.74 -3.74 21.47
CA ILE A 118 -12.34 -4.41 22.72
C ILE A 118 -10.89 -4.07 23.08
N LEU A 119 -9.99 -4.14 22.11
CA LEU A 119 -8.58 -3.84 22.34
C LEU A 119 -8.36 -2.36 22.68
N SER A 120 -9.09 -1.45 22.05
CA SER A 120 -9.05 -0.01 22.37
C SER A 120 -9.53 0.27 23.79
N ILE A 121 -10.65 -0.33 24.22
CA ILE A 121 -11.15 -0.22 25.60
C ILE A 121 -10.13 -0.78 26.60
N ALA A 122 -9.43 -1.86 26.23
CA ALA A 122 -8.37 -2.45 27.04
C ALA A 122 -7.03 -1.70 26.96
N ASN A 123 -6.96 -0.51 26.34
CA ASN A 123 -5.75 0.31 26.14
C ASN A 123 -4.62 -0.44 25.45
N LYS A 124 -4.93 -1.32 24.49
CA LYS A 124 -3.94 -2.11 23.74
C LYS A 124 -3.51 -1.47 22.41
N ASN A 125 -4.10 -0.33 22.05
CA ASN A 125 -3.76 0.43 20.83
C ASN A 125 -3.64 -0.48 19.57
N PRO A 126 -4.75 -1.09 19.11
CA PRO A 126 -4.79 -2.01 17.98
C PRO A 126 -4.53 -1.32 16.64
#